data_6321bd27daf267883daeed68708b3ee8
#
_entry.id   6321bd27daf267883daeed68708b3ee8
#
_cell.length_a   1.000
_cell.length_b   1.000
_cell.length_c   1.000
_cell.angle_alpha   90.00
_cell.angle_beta   90.00
_cell.angle_gamma   90.00
#
_symmetry.space_group_name_H-M   'P 1'
#
loop_
_entity.id
_entity.type
_entity.pdbx_description
1 polymer ?
#
loop_
_entity_poly.entity_id
_entity_poly.type
_entity_poly.pdbx_seq_one_letter_code
_entity_poly.pdbx_strand_id
1 'polypeptide(L)'
;MADARTLDMIAGFAATGTALDRINADKAALVAKRKAARPLAAVEADARRADAPRGFTAALQAAVAAGRYGLIAEVKKASPSKGLIRADFDPPSLATAYAAGGATCLSVLTDTPYFQGDDTHLVAARTAAPALPALRKDFMIDPYQIIESRALGADCILLILACLDDAQATELCTLARRWGMDVLAEVHDGAELERALKLDTPLIGINNRNLKTLQVDLGTTEALARTVPRDRLLICESGLDSSADLARMAHVGARCFLIGESFMRKPDVAAAVRTMLADPLPKAAG
;
A
#
# COMPACT_ATOMS: atom_id res chain seq x y z
N MET A 1 2.09 -21.56 25.93
CA MET A 1 1.91 -20.33 26.73
C MET A 1 3.01 -19.38 26.30
N ALA A 2 2.63 -18.25 25.68
CA ALA A 2 3.61 -17.24 25.30
C ALA A 2 4.12 -16.57 26.59
N ASP A 3 5.43 -16.39 26.67
CA ASP A 3 6.12 -15.79 27.82
C ASP A 3 5.65 -14.34 27.99
N ALA A 4 5.45 -13.89 29.24
CA ALA A 4 5.01 -12.54 29.59
C ALA A 4 5.88 -11.42 28.96
N ARG A 5 7.16 -11.70 28.68
CA ARG A 5 8.07 -10.78 27.97
C ARG A 5 7.71 -10.59 26.50
N THR A 6 7.05 -11.56 25.87
CA THR A 6 6.54 -11.43 24.50
C THR A 6 5.33 -10.54 24.47
N LEU A 7 4.54 -10.50 25.54
CA LEU A 7 3.38 -9.64 25.68
C LEU A 7 3.75 -8.16 25.93
N ASP A 8 4.85 -7.89 26.64
CA ASP A 8 5.35 -6.51 26.85
C ASP A 8 5.93 -5.86 25.57
N MET A 9 6.47 -6.66 24.63
CA MET A 9 6.88 -6.16 23.31
C MET A 9 5.68 -5.83 22.38
N ILE A 10 4.49 -6.34 22.72
CA ILE A 10 3.23 -6.08 21.98
C ILE A 10 2.49 -4.86 22.56
N ALA A 11 2.96 -4.28 23.66
CA ALA A 11 2.30 -3.21 24.42
C ALA A 11 2.18 -1.86 23.67
N GLY A 12 2.67 -1.75 22.43
CA GLY A 12 2.54 -0.56 21.58
C GLY A 12 1.43 -0.64 20.52
N PHE A 13 0.68 -1.75 20.42
CA PHE A 13 -0.39 -1.85 19.42
C PHE A 13 -1.68 -1.21 19.94
N ALA A 14 -2.26 -0.32 19.11
CA ALA A 14 -3.62 0.17 19.37
C ALA A 14 -4.59 -1.02 19.29
N ALA A 15 -5.09 -1.48 20.42
CA ALA A 15 -6.07 -2.57 20.47
C ALA A 15 -7.39 -2.09 19.87
N THR A 16 -7.75 -2.57 18.68
CA THR A 16 -8.98 -2.17 17.98
C THR A 16 -10.15 -3.11 18.26
N GLY A 17 -9.90 -4.26 18.91
CA GLY A 17 -10.91 -5.32 19.15
C GLY A 17 -11.40 -5.97 17.85
N THR A 18 -10.63 -5.93 16.79
CA THR A 18 -10.98 -6.36 15.43
C THR A 18 -10.10 -7.51 14.93
N ALA A 19 -10.39 -8.01 13.72
CA ALA A 19 -9.52 -8.95 13.02
C ALA A 19 -8.08 -8.41 12.85
N LEU A 20 -7.91 -7.10 12.86
CA LEU A 20 -6.62 -6.43 12.73
C LEU A 20 -5.67 -6.72 13.90
N ASP A 21 -6.20 -6.83 15.13
CA ASP A 21 -5.37 -7.18 16.31
C ASP A 21 -4.76 -8.57 16.17
N ARG A 22 -5.53 -9.53 15.63
CA ARG A 22 -5.03 -10.88 15.34
C ARG A 22 -3.97 -10.85 14.26
N ILE A 23 -4.19 -10.08 13.19
CA ILE A 23 -3.22 -9.93 12.10
C ILE A 23 -1.91 -9.36 12.63
N ASN A 24 -1.97 -8.33 13.47
CA ASN A 24 -0.79 -7.71 14.07
C ASN A 24 -0.03 -8.67 15.00
N ALA A 25 -0.75 -9.46 15.81
CA ALA A 25 -0.13 -10.47 16.70
C ALA A 25 0.59 -11.56 15.88
N ASP A 26 -0.06 -12.09 14.84
CA ASP A 26 0.53 -13.08 13.95
C ASP A 26 1.74 -12.49 13.18
N LYS A 27 1.65 -11.21 12.78
CA LYS A 27 2.75 -10.51 12.14
C LYS A 27 3.94 -10.33 13.08
N ALA A 28 3.70 -9.97 14.34
CA ALA A 28 4.75 -9.84 15.34
C ALA A 28 5.50 -11.17 15.56
N ALA A 29 4.76 -12.28 15.64
CA ALA A 29 5.34 -13.61 15.75
C ALA A 29 6.17 -14.00 14.50
N LEU A 30 5.68 -13.66 13.31
CA LEU A 30 6.39 -13.89 12.05
C LEU A 30 7.69 -13.06 11.98
N VAL A 31 7.63 -11.78 12.34
CA VAL A 31 8.82 -10.91 12.38
C VAL A 31 9.86 -11.40 13.35
N ALA A 32 9.45 -11.82 14.55
CA ALA A 32 10.35 -12.41 15.53
C ALA A 32 11.07 -13.66 14.98
N LYS A 33 10.35 -14.53 14.29
CA LYS A 33 10.91 -15.70 13.61
C LYS A 33 11.88 -15.31 12.49
N ARG A 34 11.55 -14.29 11.68
CA ARG A 34 12.43 -13.77 10.62
C ARG A 34 13.74 -13.19 11.20
N LYS A 35 13.65 -12.40 12.27
CA LYS A 35 14.81 -11.84 12.99
C LYS A 35 15.75 -12.95 13.51
N ALA A 36 15.19 -14.03 14.05
CA ALA A 36 15.97 -15.16 14.53
C ALA A 36 16.66 -15.93 13.37
N ALA A 37 15.99 -16.08 12.23
CA ALA A 37 16.52 -16.77 11.06
C ALA A 37 17.54 -15.92 10.28
N ARG A 38 17.38 -14.61 10.27
CA ARG A 38 18.23 -13.69 9.51
C ARG A 38 18.52 -12.43 10.31
N PRO A 39 19.75 -12.28 10.86
CA PRO A 39 20.11 -11.11 11.67
C PRO A 39 19.99 -9.80 10.91
N LEU A 40 19.63 -8.72 11.62
CA LEU A 40 19.43 -7.39 11.06
C LEU A 40 20.61 -6.93 10.20
N ALA A 41 21.85 -7.15 10.65
CA ALA A 41 23.06 -6.77 9.90
C ALA A 41 23.13 -7.41 8.50
N ALA A 42 22.64 -8.64 8.35
CA ALA A 42 22.58 -9.30 7.05
C ALA A 42 21.53 -8.68 6.14
N VAL A 43 20.37 -8.30 6.69
CA VAL A 43 19.30 -7.61 5.94
C VAL A 43 19.75 -6.21 5.52
N GLU A 44 20.43 -5.48 6.42
CA GLU A 44 21.02 -4.17 6.09
C GLU A 44 22.06 -4.26 4.97
N ALA A 45 22.90 -5.29 4.99
CA ALA A 45 23.89 -5.48 3.93
C ALA A 45 23.23 -5.69 2.56
N ASP A 46 22.11 -6.42 2.50
CA ASP A 46 21.35 -6.59 1.27
C ASP A 46 20.61 -5.31 0.87
N ALA A 47 20.02 -4.59 1.82
CA ALA A 47 19.35 -3.32 1.58
C ALA A 47 20.32 -2.27 0.97
N ARG A 48 21.58 -2.27 1.39
CA ARG A 48 22.63 -1.39 0.82
C ARG A 48 23.06 -1.79 -0.60
N ARG A 49 22.92 -3.07 -0.96
CA ARG A 49 23.23 -3.58 -2.31
C ARG A 49 22.06 -3.46 -3.28
N ALA A 50 20.86 -3.30 -2.78
CA ALA A 50 19.69 -3.16 -3.64
C ALA A 50 19.75 -1.86 -4.45
N ASP A 51 19.20 -1.88 -5.68
CA ASP A 51 19.12 -0.69 -6.54
C ASP A 51 18.41 0.46 -5.84
N ALA A 52 18.76 1.70 -6.14
CA ALA A 52 18.08 2.87 -5.57
C ALA A 52 16.56 2.80 -5.79
N PRO A 53 15.74 3.28 -4.82
CA PRO A 53 14.29 3.40 -5.01
C PRO A 53 13.96 4.25 -6.23
N ARG A 54 12.90 3.87 -6.97
CA ARG A 54 12.53 4.44 -8.27
C ARG A 54 11.59 5.66 -8.19
N GLY A 55 11.37 6.21 -7.00
CA GLY A 55 10.60 7.43 -6.80
C GLY A 55 9.09 7.21 -7.00
N PHE A 56 8.47 6.48 -6.08
CA PHE A 56 7.04 6.14 -6.12
C PHE A 56 6.15 7.39 -6.11
N THR A 57 6.41 8.33 -5.20
CA THR A 57 5.73 9.62 -5.12
C THR A 57 5.90 10.44 -6.39
N ALA A 58 7.13 10.53 -6.88
CA ALA A 58 7.44 11.31 -8.07
C ALA A 58 6.71 10.79 -9.32
N ALA A 59 6.57 9.47 -9.46
CA ALA A 59 5.83 8.86 -10.57
C ALA A 59 4.33 9.24 -10.52
N LEU A 60 3.70 9.19 -9.34
CA LEU A 60 2.31 9.60 -9.15
C LEU A 60 2.11 11.09 -9.42
N GLN A 61 2.99 11.94 -8.88
CA GLN A 61 2.95 13.38 -9.11
C GLN A 61 3.09 13.72 -10.60
N ALA A 62 4.01 13.07 -11.31
CA ALA A 62 4.19 13.25 -12.75
C ALA A 62 2.95 12.84 -13.55
N ALA A 63 2.26 11.77 -13.17
CA ALA A 63 1.02 11.36 -13.80
C ALA A 63 -0.07 12.43 -13.63
N VAL A 64 -0.26 12.92 -12.40
CA VAL A 64 -1.26 13.97 -12.08
C VAL A 64 -0.92 15.28 -12.77
N ALA A 65 0.34 15.71 -12.78
CA ALA A 65 0.78 16.92 -13.46
C ALA A 65 0.57 16.85 -14.99
N ALA A 66 0.66 15.64 -15.56
CA ALA A 66 0.34 15.40 -16.97
C ALA A 66 -1.18 15.35 -17.26
N GLY A 67 -2.04 15.58 -16.26
CA GLY A 67 -3.50 15.50 -16.37
C GLY A 67 -4.04 14.07 -16.44
N ARG A 68 -3.25 13.09 -16.05
CA ARG A 68 -3.65 11.67 -15.95
C ARG A 68 -3.97 11.30 -14.52
N TYR A 69 -4.66 10.19 -14.33
CA TYR A 69 -4.77 9.55 -13.02
C TYR A 69 -3.48 8.84 -12.65
N GLY A 70 -3.10 8.90 -11.36
CA GLY A 70 -2.05 8.09 -10.79
C GLY A 70 -2.61 6.73 -10.37
N LEU A 71 -2.40 5.66 -11.14
CA LEU A 71 -2.89 4.34 -10.79
C LEU A 71 -1.79 3.51 -10.11
N ILE A 72 -2.07 3.10 -8.88
CA ILE A 72 -1.33 2.07 -8.14
C ILE A 72 -2.08 0.75 -8.37
N ALA A 73 -1.55 -0.11 -9.23
CA ALA A 73 -2.19 -1.36 -9.59
C ALA A 73 -1.75 -2.48 -8.64
N GLU A 74 -2.71 -3.11 -7.95
CA GLU A 74 -2.43 -4.06 -6.89
C GLU A 74 -2.39 -5.50 -7.39
N VAL A 75 -1.28 -6.19 -7.12
CA VAL A 75 -1.05 -7.61 -7.34
C VAL A 75 -1.46 -8.37 -6.08
N LYS A 76 -2.63 -9.01 -6.11
CA LYS A 76 -3.25 -9.65 -4.95
C LYS A 76 -3.91 -10.99 -5.31
N LYS A 77 -3.44 -12.09 -4.70
CA LYS A 77 -3.94 -13.44 -4.93
C LYS A 77 -5.25 -13.70 -4.20
N ALA A 78 -5.33 -13.32 -2.95
CA ALA A 78 -6.46 -13.55 -2.06
C ALA A 78 -6.67 -12.39 -1.10
N SER A 79 -7.80 -12.34 -0.41
CA SER A 79 -8.05 -11.42 0.71
C SER A 79 -8.98 -12.04 1.76
N PRO A 80 -8.95 -11.58 3.03
CA PRO A 80 -9.85 -12.08 4.08
C PRO A 80 -11.33 -11.95 3.73
N SER A 81 -11.70 -10.88 3.01
CA SER A 81 -13.11 -10.59 2.68
C SER A 81 -13.64 -11.35 1.46
N LYS A 82 -12.77 -11.85 0.58
CA LYS A 82 -13.14 -12.45 -0.72
C LYS A 82 -12.58 -13.86 -0.95
N GLY A 83 -11.70 -14.34 -0.05
CA GLY A 83 -10.97 -15.60 -0.27
C GLY A 83 -10.03 -15.51 -1.47
N LEU A 84 -9.88 -16.60 -2.22
CA LEU A 84 -9.08 -16.64 -3.45
C LEU A 84 -9.74 -15.78 -4.53
N ILE A 85 -9.00 -14.78 -5.05
CA ILE A 85 -9.49 -13.84 -6.05
C ILE A 85 -9.07 -14.28 -7.45
N ARG A 86 -7.83 -14.78 -7.60
CA ARG A 86 -7.27 -15.22 -8.87
C ARG A 86 -6.54 -16.55 -8.74
N ALA A 87 -7.04 -17.58 -9.44
CA ALA A 87 -6.45 -18.92 -9.40
C ALA A 87 -5.16 -19.02 -10.23
N ASP A 88 -5.15 -18.42 -11.42
CA ASP A 88 -4.00 -18.30 -12.34
C ASP A 88 -3.09 -17.11 -11.96
N PHE A 89 -2.75 -17.01 -10.68
CA PHE A 89 -1.97 -15.89 -10.14
C PHE A 89 -0.50 -16.00 -10.52
N ASP A 90 -0.05 -15.09 -11.37
CA ASP A 90 1.35 -14.96 -11.80
C ASP A 90 1.80 -13.50 -11.73
N PRO A 91 2.56 -13.10 -10.67
CA PRO A 91 2.98 -11.72 -10.46
C PRO A 91 3.73 -11.08 -11.62
N PRO A 92 4.68 -11.75 -12.34
CA PRO A 92 5.34 -11.19 -13.50
C PRO A 92 4.37 -10.81 -14.63
N SER A 93 3.49 -11.72 -15.02
CA SER A 93 2.51 -11.48 -16.08
C SER A 93 1.54 -10.36 -15.72
N LEU A 94 1.09 -10.33 -14.45
CA LEU A 94 0.22 -9.27 -13.94
C LEU A 94 0.89 -7.91 -13.96
N ALA A 95 2.16 -7.81 -13.51
CA ALA A 95 2.92 -6.57 -13.51
C ALA A 95 3.16 -6.06 -14.95
N THR A 96 3.47 -6.96 -15.89
CA THR A 96 3.61 -6.64 -17.31
C THR A 96 2.30 -6.13 -17.90
N ALA A 97 1.17 -6.79 -17.59
CA ALA A 97 -0.15 -6.37 -18.04
C ALA A 97 -0.54 -5.00 -17.46
N TYR A 98 -0.22 -4.73 -16.20
CA TYR A 98 -0.43 -3.43 -15.57
C TYR A 98 0.37 -2.32 -16.25
N ALA A 99 1.66 -2.58 -16.55
CA ALA A 99 2.49 -1.64 -17.29
C ALA A 99 1.91 -1.35 -18.68
N ALA A 100 1.52 -2.39 -19.42
CA ALA A 100 0.90 -2.26 -20.74
C ALA A 100 -0.48 -1.58 -20.69
N GLY A 101 -1.17 -1.66 -19.57
CA GLY A 101 -2.45 -0.99 -19.32
C GLY A 101 -2.32 0.49 -18.96
N GLY A 102 -1.13 0.96 -18.59
CA GLY A 102 -0.88 2.36 -18.21
C GLY A 102 -0.91 2.62 -16.71
N ALA A 103 -0.70 1.60 -15.87
CA ALA A 103 -0.48 1.80 -14.44
C ALA A 103 0.75 2.69 -14.20
N THR A 104 0.71 3.47 -13.12
CA THR A 104 1.80 4.37 -12.71
C THR A 104 2.76 3.68 -11.77
N CYS A 105 2.22 2.90 -10.82
CA CYS A 105 2.96 2.17 -9.79
C CYS A 105 2.33 0.78 -9.57
N LEU A 106 3.06 -0.09 -8.90
CA LEU A 106 2.55 -1.37 -8.41
C LEU A 106 2.33 -1.32 -6.90
N SER A 107 1.37 -2.10 -6.41
CA SER A 107 1.23 -2.50 -5.01
C SER A 107 1.25 -4.03 -4.96
N VAL A 108 2.15 -4.64 -4.18
CA VAL A 108 2.28 -6.09 -4.16
C VAL A 108 2.08 -6.61 -2.74
N LEU A 109 1.07 -7.47 -2.55
CA LEU A 109 0.79 -8.11 -1.27
C LEU A 109 1.89 -9.12 -0.93
N THR A 110 2.52 -8.94 0.24
CA THR A 110 3.54 -9.87 0.76
C THR A 110 3.08 -10.59 2.03
N ASP A 111 1.94 -10.23 2.60
CA ASP A 111 1.36 -10.93 3.74
C ASP A 111 0.86 -12.33 3.35
N THR A 112 1.49 -13.38 3.92
CA THR A 112 1.18 -14.77 3.56
C THR A 112 -0.10 -15.31 4.21
N PRO A 113 -0.33 -15.16 5.54
CA PRO A 113 -1.46 -15.81 6.19
C PRO A 113 -2.82 -15.36 5.69
N TYR A 114 -2.98 -14.08 5.41
CA TYR A 114 -4.28 -13.46 5.14
C TYR A 114 -4.51 -13.14 3.65
N PHE A 115 -3.44 -12.92 2.89
CA PHE A 115 -3.52 -12.51 1.48
C PHE A 115 -2.86 -13.49 0.52
N GLN A 116 -2.30 -14.60 1.01
CA GLN A 116 -1.51 -15.56 0.23
C GLN A 116 -0.40 -14.84 -0.57
N GLY A 117 0.13 -13.77 0.02
CA GLY A 117 1.26 -13.02 -0.50
C GLY A 117 2.58 -13.70 -0.20
N ASP A 118 3.63 -13.23 -0.85
CA ASP A 118 5.02 -13.68 -0.61
C ASP A 118 6.00 -12.58 -1.02
N ASP A 119 7.14 -12.51 -0.34
CA ASP A 119 8.21 -11.55 -0.67
C ASP A 119 8.73 -11.74 -2.11
N THR A 120 8.73 -12.98 -2.60
CA THR A 120 9.12 -13.31 -3.98
C THR A 120 8.17 -12.70 -5.01
N HIS A 121 6.89 -12.50 -4.67
CA HIS A 121 5.92 -11.84 -5.56
C HIS A 121 6.33 -10.39 -5.84
N LEU A 122 6.80 -9.66 -4.81
CA LEU A 122 7.29 -8.29 -4.97
C LEU A 122 8.51 -8.23 -5.88
N VAL A 123 9.50 -9.08 -5.62
CA VAL A 123 10.72 -9.15 -6.43
C VAL A 123 10.40 -9.50 -7.88
N ALA A 124 9.56 -10.50 -8.10
CA ALA A 124 9.18 -10.95 -9.44
C ALA A 124 8.38 -9.89 -10.23
N ALA A 125 7.38 -9.27 -9.60
CA ALA A 125 6.58 -8.21 -10.22
C ALA A 125 7.44 -6.97 -10.55
N ARG A 126 8.31 -6.57 -9.62
CA ARG A 126 9.24 -5.45 -9.80
C ARG A 126 10.24 -5.69 -10.95
N THR A 127 10.71 -6.91 -11.09
CA THR A 127 11.63 -7.31 -12.16
C THR A 127 10.94 -7.30 -13.52
N ALA A 128 9.71 -7.78 -13.61
CA ALA A 128 8.95 -7.84 -14.85
C ALA A 128 8.45 -6.47 -15.34
N ALA A 129 8.27 -5.50 -14.44
CA ALA A 129 7.86 -4.14 -14.79
C ALA A 129 8.84 -3.09 -14.21
N PRO A 130 10.07 -3.01 -14.76
CA PRO A 130 11.14 -2.18 -14.19
C PRO A 130 10.83 -0.68 -14.22
N ALA A 131 9.93 -0.23 -15.08
CA ALA A 131 9.49 1.17 -15.15
C ALA A 131 8.50 1.56 -14.06
N LEU A 132 7.85 0.59 -13.39
CA LEU A 132 6.84 0.87 -12.37
C LEU A 132 7.45 0.78 -10.97
N PRO A 133 7.48 1.88 -10.19
CA PRO A 133 7.82 1.82 -8.77
C PRO A 133 6.84 0.91 -8.01
N ALA A 134 7.34 0.17 -7.01
CA ALA A 134 6.57 -0.84 -6.30
C ALA A 134 6.44 -0.55 -4.80
N LEU A 135 5.21 -0.56 -4.32
CA LEU A 135 4.83 -0.56 -2.91
C LEU A 135 4.83 -2.00 -2.38
N ARG A 136 5.54 -2.26 -1.27
CA ARG A 136 5.33 -3.47 -0.47
C ARG A 136 4.08 -3.30 0.38
N LYS A 137 3.00 -3.98 0.01
CA LYS A 137 1.72 -3.96 0.75
C LYS A 137 1.75 -5.07 1.81
N ASP A 138 2.04 -4.68 3.03
CA ASP A 138 2.13 -5.57 4.20
C ASP A 138 1.77 -4.79 5.47
N PHE A 139 1.58 -5.50 6.60
CA PHE A 139 1.40 -4.89 7.92
C PHE A 139 2.77 -4.58 8.52
N MET A 140 3.20 -3.33 8.41
CA MET A 140 4.48 -2.86 8.93
C MET A 140 4.34 -2.44 10.39
N ILE A 141 5.00 -3.17 11.28
CA ILE A 141 4.91 -2.99 12.73
C ILE A 141 6.27 -2.93 13.42
N ASP A 142 7.35 -3.17 12.68
CA ASP A 142 8.70 -3.33 13.24
C ASP A 142 9.75 -2.75 12.27
N PRO A 143 10.78 -2.04 12.78
CA PRO A 143 11.87 -1.48 11.97
C PRO A 143 12.59 -2.50 11.08
N TYR A 144 12.66 -3.76 11.49
CA TYR A 144 13.24 -4.84 10.69
C TYR A 144 12.54 -4.97 9.32
N GLN A 145 11.19 -4.88 9.30
CA GLN A 145 10.42 -4.99 8.07
C GLN A 145 10.71 -3.84 7.09
N ILE A 146 11.02 -2.65 7.60
CA ILE A 146 11.39 -1.50 6.76
C ILE A 146 12.70 -1.78 6.02
N ILE A 147 13.71 -2.28 6.73
CA ILE A 147 15.01 -2.61 6.13
C ILE A 147 14.88 -3.81 5.18
N GLU A 148 14.08 -4.82 5.57
CA GLU A 148 13.74 -5.96 4.72
C GLU A 148 13.03 -5.51 3.42
N SER A 149 12.10 -4.56 3.50
CA SER A 149 11.43 -4.00 2.32
C SER A 149 12.43 -3.37 1.36
N ARG A 150 13.40 -2.64 1.90
CA ARG A 150 14.47 -2.06 1.08
C ARG A 150 15.35 -3.14 0.45
N ALA A 151 15.68 -4.20 1.18
CA ALA A 151 16.46 -5.33 0.68
C ALA A 151 15.74 -6.08 -0.46
N LEU A 152 14.42 -6.17 -0.40
CA LEU A 152 13.57 -6.72 -1.47
C LEU A 152 13.40 -5.78 -2.67
N GLY A 153 13.92 -4.56 -2.58
CA GLY A 153 13.84 -3.55 -3.63
C GLY A 153 12.55 -2.73 -3.63
N ALA A 154 11.77 -2.72 -2.56
CA ALA A 154 10.59 -1.84 -2.46
C ALA A 154 10.98 -0.38 -2.67
N ASP A 155 10.12 0.36 -3.36
CA ASP A 155 10.25 1.79 -3.60
C ASP A 155 9.39 2.60 -2.62
N CYS A 156 8.35 1.95 -2.06
CA CYS A 156 7.43 2.50 -1.08
C CYS A 156 7.01 1.42 -0.08
N ILE A 157 6.65 1.84 1.14
CA ILE A 157 6.04 0.97 2.16
C ILE A 157 4.68 1.53 2.60
N LEU A 158 3.86 0.65 3.21
CA LEU A 158 2.56 1.02 3.78
C LEU A 158 2.67 1.20 5.29
N LEU A 159 2.09 2.27 5.82
CA LEU A 159 1.82 2.42 7.25
C LEU A 159 0.31 2.57 7.47
N ILE A 160 -0.29 1.60 8.16
CA ILE A 160 -1.73 1.60 8.48
C ILE A 160 -1.89 2.23 9.86
N LEU A 161 -2.46 3.44 9.95
CA LEU A 161 -2.55 4.20 11.20
C LEU A 161 -3.43 3.51 12.26
N ALA A 162 -4.39 2.69 11.83
CA ALA A 162 -5.18 1.84 12.71
C ALA A 162 -4.34 0.76 13.45
N CYS A 163 -3.17 0.40 12.92
CA CYS A 163 -2.30 -0.64 13.48
C CYS A 163 -1.19 -0.10 14.39
N LEU A 164 -0.93 1.20 14.38
CA LEU A 164 0.27 1.82 14.94
C LEU A 164 -0.11 2.93 15.92
N ASP A 165 0.65 3.09 16.98
CA ASP A 165 0.64 4.34 17.73
C ASP A 165 1.47 5.43 17.03
N ASP A 166 1.43 6.66 17.55
CA ASP A 166 2.10 7.82 16.92
C ASP A 166 3.63 7.68 16.93
N ALA A 167 4.18 7.10 17.98
CA ALA A 167 5.63 6.91 18.11
C ALA A 167 6.14 5.88 17.10
N GLN A 168 5.45 4.74 17.00
CA GLN A 168 5.74 3.68 16.03
C GLN A 168 5.60 4.19 14.59
N ALA A 169 4.49 4.86 14.28
CA ALA A 169 4.26 5.40 12.93
C ALA A 169 5.37 6.39 12.52
N THR A 170 5.79 7.27 13.45
CA THR A 170 6.87 8.24 13.23
C THR A 170 8.22 7.55 13.04
N GLU A 171 8.55 6.56 13.88
CA GLU A 171 9.79 5.79 13.78
C GLU A 171 9.89 5.08 12.43
N LEU A 172 8.86 4.32 12.04
CA LEU A 172 8.85 3.55 10.81
C LEU A 172 8.87 4.46 9.57
N CYS A 173 8.13 5.57 9.59
CA CYS A 173 8.15 6.58 8.53
C CYS A 173 9.55 7.17 8.36
N THR A 174 10.15 7.62 9.46
CA THR A 174 11.50 8.20 9.45
C THR A 174 12.54 7.22 8.94
N LEU A 175 12.45 5.96 9.38
CA LEU A 175 13.37 4.91 8.95
C LEU A 175 13.22 4.60 7.46
N ALA A 176 12.00 4.48 6.94
CA ALA A 176 11.77 4.25 5.51
C ALA A 176 12.38 5.36 4.65
N ARG A 177 12.16 6.61 5.04
CA ARG A 177 12.71 7.77 4.35
C ARG A 177 14.24 7.82 4.38
N ARG A 178 14.87 7.44 5.51
CA ARG A 178 16.35 7.32 5.59
C ARG A 178 16.90 6.27 4.61
N TRP A 179 16.12 5.25 4.29
CA TRP A 179 16.47 4.25 3.28
C TRP A 179 16.03 4.64 1.86
N GLY A 180 15.54 5.88 1.67
CA GLY A 180 15.15 6.45 0.38
C GLY A 180 13.79 5.96 -0.14
N MET A 181 13.04 5.19 0.64
CA MET A 181 11.70 4.74 0.27
C MET A 181 10.66 5.79 0.58
N ASP A 182 9.62 5.85 -0.27
CA ASP A 182 8.40 6.60 0.04
C ASP A 182 7.52 5.84 1.04
N VAL A 183 6.56 6.54 1.64
CA VAL A 183 5.63 5.99 2.63
C VAL A 183 4.22 6.36 2.26
N LEU A 184 3.34 5.37 2.12
CA LEU A 184 1.89 5.56 2.01
C LEU A 184 1.28 5.42 3.40
N ALA A 185 0.75 6.52 3.95
CA ALA A 185 0.04 6.51 5.22
C ALA A 185 -1.46 6.24 4.97
N GLU A 186 -1.93 5.05 5.32
CA GLU A 186 -3.31 4.62 5.14
C GLU A 186 -4.15 4.97 6.37
N VAL A 187 -5.32 5.58 6.12
CA VAL A 187 -6.27 6.04 7.15
C VAL A 187 -7.71 5.63 6.80
N HIS A 188 -8.56 5.47 7.81
CA HIS A 188 -9.96 5.03 7.69
C HIS A 188 -10.95 6.05 8.25
N ASP A 189 -10.48 7.00 9.05
CA ASP A 189 -11.31 8.04 9.68
C ASP A 189 -10.53 9.35 9.91
N GLY A 190 -11.23 10.36 10.44
CA GLY A 190 -10.65 11.68 10.70
C GLY A 190 -9.56 11.68 11.77
N ALA A 191 -9.70 10.85 12.80
CA ALA A 191 -8.70 10.77 13.87
C ALA A 191 -7.39 10.17 13.37
N GLU A 192 -7.46 9.12 12.54
CA GLU A 192 -6.30 8.55 11.88
C GLU A 192 -5.67 9.54 10.89
N LEU A 193 -6.50 10.30 10.15
CA LEU A 193 -6.01 11.33 9.23
C LEU A 193 -5.22 12.42 9.97
N GLU A 194 -5.73 12.93 11.09
CA GLU A 194 -5.00 13.92 11.91
C GLU A 194 -3.63 13.42 12.37
N ARG A 195 -3.53 12.12 12.67
CA ARG A 195 -2.27 11.46 13.03
C ARG A 195 -1.35 11.32 11.82
N ALA A 196 -1.88 10.88 10.68
CA ALA A 196 -1.14 10.71 9.43
C ALA A 196 -0.53 12.03 8.93
N LEU A 197 -1.25 13.15 9.08
CA LEU A 197 -0.78 14.47 8.66
C LEU A 197 0.46 14.97 9.43
N LYS A 198 0.79 14.36 10.58
CA LYS A 198 2.01 14.66 11.35
C LYS A 198 3.24 13.93 10.80
N LEU A 199 3.05 12.92 9.95
CA LEU A 199 4.13 12.14 9.37
C LEU A 199 4.80 12.90 8.21
N ASP A 200 6.12 12.71 8.07
CA ASP A 200 6.89 13.25 6.95
C ASP A 200 6.70 12.40 5.69
N THR A 201 5.47 12.40 5.16
CA THR A 201 5.15 11.77 3.87
C THR A 201 4.10 12.60 3.12
N PRO A 202 4.26 12.80 1.80
CA PRO A 202 3.22 13.45 1.01
C PRO A 202 2.06 12.54 0.64
N LEU A 203 2.16 11.21 0.82
CA LEU A 203 1.15 10.25 0.37
C LEU A 203 0.18 9.91 1.50
N ILE A 204 -1.08 10.28 1.32
CA ILE A 204 -2.19 9.94 2.22
C ILE A 204 -3.16 9.01 1.48
N GLY A 205 -3.33 7.80 1.98
CA GLY A 205 -4.28 6.82 1.48
C GLY A 205 -5.56 6.84 2.32
N ILE A 206 -6.71 7.11 1.70
CA ILE A 206 -8.00 6.94 2.37
C ILE A 206 -8.58 5.61 1.91
N ASN A 207 -8.66 4.67 2.85
CA ASN A 207 -9.25 3.36 2.60
C ASN A 207 -10.75 3.39 2.91
N ASN A 208 -11.56 3.25 1.85
CA ASN A 208 -13.02 3.23 1.96
C ASN A 208 -13.58 1.95 2.61
N ARG A 209 -12.73 0.98 2.91
CA ARG A 209 -13.15 -0.25 3.58
C ARG A 209 -13.08 -0.08 5.09
N ASN A 210 -14.21 -0.17 5.76
CA ASN A 210 -14.26 -0.23 7.21
C ASN A 210 -13.63 -1.55 7.71
N LEU A 211 -12.59 -1.46 8.54
CA LEU A 211 -11.86 -2.64 9.02
C LEU A 211 -12.64 -3.52 10.00
N LYS A 212 -13.73 -3.00 10.59
CA LYS A 212 -14.57 -3.74 11.54
C LYS A 212 -15.71 -4.48 10.83
N THR A 213 -16.36 -3.81 9.86
CA THR A 213 -17.55 -4.34 9.17
C THR A 213 -17.25 -4.91 7.80
N LEU A 214 -16.06 -4.63 7.24
CA LEU A 214 -15.62 -4.92 5.88
C LEU A 214 -16.48 -4.25 4.79
N GLN A 215 -17.42 -3.41 5.17
CA GLN A 215 -18.20 -2.61 4.22
C GLN A 215 -17.32 -1.56 3.55
N VAL A 216 -17.67 -1.24 2.31
CA VAL A 216 -16.96 -0.27 1.47
C VAL A 216 -17.91 0.88 1.16
N ASP A 217 -17.47 2.12 1.44
CA ASP A 217 -18.23 3.33 1.16
C ASP A 217 -17.32 4.45 0.64
N LEU A 218 -17.48 4.83 -0.61
CA LEU A 218 -16.75 5.95 -1.24
C LEU A 218 -17.01 7.29 -0.54
N GLY A 219 -18.10 7.41 0.20
CA GLY A 219 -18.39 8.57 1.06
C GLY A 219 -17.31 8.83 2.10
N THR A 220 -16.53 7.82 2.51
CA THR A 220 -15.38 7.99 3.40
C THR A 220 -14.33 8.92 2.77
N THR A 221 -13.92 8.65 1.53
CA THR A 221 -13.00 9.54 0.82
C THR A 221 -13.61 10.91 0.61
N GLU A 222 -14.89 11.04 0.22
CA GLU A 222 -15.56 12.34 0.01
C GLU A 222 -15.60 13.20 1.28
N ALA A 223 -15.81 12.58 2.43
CA ALA A 223 -15.82 13.27 3.71
C ALA A 223 -14.43 13.76 4.12
N LEU A 224 -13.42 12.86 4.04
CA LEU A 224 -12.07 13.15 4.54
C LEU A 224 -11.24 14.00 3.58
N ALA A 225 -11.44 13.89 2.28
CA ALA A 225 -10.67 14.61 1.26
C ALA A 225 -10.64 16.12 1.49
N ARG A 226 -11.72 16.69 2.04
CA ARG A 226 -11.86 18.13 2.32
C ARG A 226 -10.86 18.64 3.38
N THR A 227 -10.35 17.76 4.23
CA THR A 227 -9.44 18.09 5.31
C THR A 227 -7.98 17.76 4.99
N VAL A 228 -7.74 17.07 3.87
CA VAL A 228 -6.37 16.79 3.40
C VAL A 228 -5.75 18.06 2.79
N PRO A 229 -4.58 18.51 3.28
CA PRO A 229 -3.90 19.68 2.75
C PRO A 229 -3.47 19.49 1.28
N ARG A 230 -3.42 20.59 0.51
CA ARG A 230 -3.11 20.56 -0.93
C ARG A 230 -1.69 20.11 -1.28
N ASP A 231 -0.77 20.16 -0.32
CA ASP A 231 0.60 19.68 -0.45
C ASP A 231 0.72 18.15 -0.27
N ARG A 232 -0.39 17.48 0.07
CA ARG A 232 -0.48 16.02 0.14
C ARG A 232 -1.11 15.45 -1.13
N LEU A 233 -0.61 14.30 -1.54
CA LEU A 233 -1.18 13.53 -2.65
C LEU A 233 -2.16 12.52 -2.09
N LEU A 234 -3.43 12.72 -2.41
CA LEU A 234 -4.51 11.87 -1.91
C LEU A 234 -4.69 10.65 -2.79
N ILE A 235 -4.60 9.47 -2.18
CA ILE A 235 -4.84 8.16 -2.79
C ILE A 235 -6.17 7.61 -2.25
N CYS A 236 -7.11 7.28 -3.16
CA CYS A 236 -8.36 6.62 -2.81
C CYS A 236 -8.19 5.10 -2.97
N GLU A 237 -8.55 4.34 -1.92
CA GLU A 237 -8.39 2.89 -1.87
C GLU A 237 -9.73 2.20 -1.61
N SER A 238 -9.94 1.04 -2.23
CA SER A 238 -11.15 0.21 -2.14
C SER A 238 -12.41 0.81 -2.76
N GLY A 239 -13.24 -0.05 -3.37
CA GLY A 239 -14.56 0.33 -3.90
C GLY A 239 -14.54 1.04 -5.24
N LEU A 240 -13.47 0.92 -6.01
CA LEU A 240 -13.31 1.57 -7.31
C LEU A 240 -13.47 0.51 -8.42
N ASP A 241 -14.63 0.49 -9.07
CA ASP A 241 -14.98 -0.53 -10.05
C ASP A 241 -15.21 0.02 -11.46
N SER A 242 -15.27 1.34 -11.62
CA SER A 242 -15.52 2.01 -12.90
C SER A 242 -14.76 3.34 -13.05
N SER A 243 -14.61 3.81 -14.30
CA SER A 243 -14.07 5.15 -14.58
C SER A 243 -14.95 6.27 -13.97
N ALA A 244 -16.25 6.03 -13.82
CA ALA A 244 -17.14 6.95 -13.14
C ALA A 244 -16.81 7.12 -11.65
N ASP A 245 -16.39 6.04 -10.97
CA ASP A 245 -15.93 6.11 -9.57
C ASP A 245 -14.66 6.96 -9.47
N LEU A 246 -13.72 6.77 -10.40
CA LEU A 246 -12.51 7.58 -10.44
C LEU A 246 -12.83 9.07 -10.66
N ALA A 247 -13.73 9.37 -11.59
CA ALA A 247 -14.18 10.74 -11.85
C ALA A 247 -14.87 11.34 -10.62
N ARG A 248 -15.71 10.56 -9.93
CA ARG A 248 -16.37 10.97 -8.68
C ARG A 248 -15.34 11.34 -7.61
N MET A 249 -14.34 10.50 -7.39
CA MET A 249 -13.29 10.77 -6.39
C MET A 249 -12.39 11.94 -6.79
N ALA A 250 -12.13 12.11 -8.08
CA ALA A 250 -11.34 13.21 -8.59
C ALA A 250 -12.00 14.58 -8.36
N HIS A 251 -13.33 14.64 -8.30
CA HIS A 251 -14.07 15.87 -7.94
C HIS A 251 -13.78 16.36 -6.53
N VAL A 252 -13.42 15.46 -5.61
CA VAL A 252 -13.02 15.82 -4.23
C VAL A 252 -11.51 15.90 -4.06
N GLY A 253 -10.73 15.84 -5.16
CA GLY A 253 -9.28 16.03 -5.16
C GLY A 253 -8.46 14.73 -5.15
N ALA A 254 -9.08 13.55 -5.03
CA ALA A 254 -8.38 12.27 -5.11
C ALA A 254 -8.12 11.90 -6.58
N ARG A 255 -6.92 12.15 -7.06
CA ARG A 255 -6.48 11.83 -8.44
C ARG A 255 -5.55 10.62 -8.52
N CYS A 256 -5.21 10.03 -7.40
CA CYS A 256 -4.47 8.78 -7.32
C CYS A 256 -5.35 7.69 -6.73
N PHE A 257 -5.22 6.46 -7.25
CA PHE A 257 -6.10 5.36 -6.92
C PHE A 257 -5.29 4.08 -6.68
N LEU A 258 -5.63 3.31 -5.64
CA LEU A 258 -5.09 1.98 -5.41
C LEU A 258 -6.21 0.96 -5.70
N ILE A 259 -6.02 0.16 -6.77
CA ILE A 259 -7.04 -0.74 -7.30
C ILE A 259 -6.42 -2.12 -7.55
N GLY A 260 -7.07 -3.16 -7.03
CA GLY A 260 -6.65 -4.55 -7.21
C GLY A 260 -7.78 -5.47 -7.62
N GLU A 261 -8.79 -5.66 -6.75
CA GLU A 261 -9.84 -6.66 -6.93
C GLU A 261 -10.55 -6.55 -8.28
N SER A 262 -10.88 -5.33 -8.68
CA SER A 262 -11.56 -5.05 -9.96
C SER A 262 -10.77 -5.56 -11.17
N PHE A 263 -9.44 -5.43 -11.14
CA PHE A 263 -8.57 -5.91 -12.23
C PHE A 263 -8.29 -7.42 -12.13
N MET A 264 -8.07 -7.93 -10.91
CA MET A 264 -7.74 -9.36 -10.71
C MET A 264 -8.84 -10.30 -11.20
N ARG A 265 -10.08 -9.84 -11.26
CA ARG A 265 -11.23 -10.61 -11.76
C ARG A 265 -11.37 -10.61 -13.28
N LYS A 266 -10.57 -9.85 -14.00
CA LYS A 266 -10.68 -9.71 -15.47
C LYS A 266 -9.73 -10.68 -16.19
N PRO A 267 -10.16 -11.30 -17.29
CA PRO A 267 -9.29 -12.14 -18.08
C PRO A 267 -8.18 -11.33 -18.77
N ASP A 268 -8.51 -10.16 -19.34
CA ASP A 268 -7.53 -9.22 -19.90
C ASP A 268 -7.34 -8.04 -18.95
N VAL A 269 -6.29 -8.16 -18.14
CA VAL A 269 -5.95 -7.17 -17.11
C VAL A 269 -5.50 -5.85 -17.74
N ALA A 270 -4.74 -5.89 -18.84
CA ALA A 270 -4.27 -4.67 -19.51
C ALA A 270 -5.42 -3.88 -20.14
N ALA A 271 -6.39 -4.57 -20.78
CA ALA A 271 -7.59 -3.92 -21.29
C ALA A 271 -8.46 -3.34 -20.17
N ALA A 272 -8.58 -4.05 -19.05
CA ALA A 272 -9.33 -3.56 -17.88
C ALA A 272 -8.73 -2.27 -17.32
N VAL A 273 -7.41 -2.19 -17.21
CA VAL A 273 -6.70 -0.98 -16.77
C VAL A 273 -6.93 0.17 -17.76
N ARG A 274 -6.75 -0.07 -19.07
CA ARG A 274 -7.02 0.96 -20.09
C ARG A 274 -8.45 1.48 -20.02
N THR A 275 -9.43 0.59 -19.86
CA THR A 275 -10.86 0.99 -19.75
C THR A 275 -11.09 1.82 -18.50
N MET A 276 -10.52 1.44 -17.36
CA MET A 276 -10.64 2.16 -16.11
C MET A 276 -10.07 3.60 -16.21
N LEU A 277 -8.97 3.77 -16.94
CA LEU A 277 -8.25 5.02 -17.11
C LEU A 277 -8.72 5.85 -18.34
N ALA A 278 -9.66 5.33 -19.14
CA ALA A 278 -10.04 5.93 -20.43
C ALA A 278 -10.70 7.31 -20.32
N ASP A 279 -11.20 7.66 -19.14
CA ASP A 279 -11.95 8.90 -18.92
C ASP A 279 -11.31 9.76 -17.81
N PRO A 280 -10.07 10.25 -18.03
CA PRO A 280 -9.43 11.13 -17.08
C PRO A 280 -10.14 12.47 -17.05
N LEU A 281 -10.24 13.10 -15.87
CA LEU A 281 -10.75 14.46 -15.78
C LEU A 281 -9.97 15.41 -16.70
N PRO A 282 -10.63 16.36 -17.38
CA PRO A 282 -9.93 17.39 -18.12
C PRO A 282 -8.97 18.14 -17.20
N LYS A 283 -7.84 18.60 -17.77
CA LYS A 283 -6.90 19.45 -17.03
C LYS A 283 -7.69 20.62 -16.44
N ALA A 284 -7.49 20.89 -15.15
CA ALA A 284 -8.01 22.13 -14.58
C ALA A 284 -7.49 23.28 -15.45
N ALA A 285 -8.40 24.12 -15.94
CA ALA A 285 -8.00 25.35 -16.62
C ALA A 285 -7.16 26.14 -15.61
N GLY A 286 -5.92 26.44 -15.97
CA GLY A 286 -4.96 27.19 -15.15
C GLY A 286 -5.41 28.62 -14.92
#